data_56ee507fd1fd46f9f0cf6c015c6dab27
#
_entry.id   56ee507fd1fd46f9f0cf6c015c6dab27
#
_cell.length_a   1.000
_cell.length_b   1.000
_cell.length_c   1.000
_cell.angle_alpha   90.00
_cell.angle_beta   90.00
_cell.angle_gamma   90.00
#
_symmetry.space_group_name_H-M   'P 1'
#
loop_
_entity.id
_entity.type
_entity.pdbx_description
1 polymer ?
#
loop_
_entity_poly.entity_id
_entity_poly.type
_entity_poly.pdbx_seq_one_letter_code
_entity_poly.pdbx_strand_id
1 'polypeptide(L)' 'MPAKKKGFAVCLRNSGYVASLEVRKLYPFISDPDAEANNLIRMVDESSEDDLYPARLFRKLALPSDIQRALRLPS' A
#
# COMPACT_ATOMS: atom_id res chain seq x y z
N MET A 1 14.27 -2.17 -18.15
CA MET A 1 13.19 -1.54 -17.40
C MET A 1 13.18 -2.01 -15.96
N PRO A 2 13.38 -1.13 -15.02
CA PRO A 2 13.25 -1.55 -13.65
C PRO A 2 11.81 -1.89 -13.34
N ALA A 3 11.60 -2.99 -12.66
CA ALA A 3 10.29 -3.34 -12.17
C ALA A 3 9.88 -2.35 -11.09
N LYS A 4 8.59 -2.04 -11.01
CA LYS A 4 8.08 -1.22 -9.93
C LYS A 4 8.26 -1.96 -8.62
N LYS A 5 8.78 -1.28 -7.62
CA LYS A 5 8.95 -1.88 -6.31
C LYS A 5 7.60 -2.01 -5.62
N LYS A 6 7.38 -3.16 -5.04
CA LYS A 6 6.18 -3.42 -4.25
C LYS A 6 6.56 -3.49 -2.78
N GLY A 7 5.64 -3.11 -1.92
CA GLY A 7 5.87 -3.18 -0.50
C GLY A 7 4.55 -3.22 0.24
N PHE A 8 4.62 -3.06 1.55
CA PHE A 8 3.43 -3.05 2.40
C PHE A 8 3.45 -1.80 3.26
N ALA A 9 2.25 -1.27 3.50
CA ALA A 9 2.08 -0.13 4.38
C ALA A 9 0.92 -0.43 5.31
N VAL A 10 1.02 0.06 6.55
CA VAL A 10 -0.07 -0.08 7.51
C VAL A 10 -0.92 1.18 7.48
N CYS A 11 -2.23 1.00 7.48
CA CYS A 11 -3.17 2.12 7.55
C CYS A 11 -3.23 2.62 8.99
N LEU A 12 -2.85 3.87 9.21
CA LEU A 12 -2.87 4.49 10.53
C LEU A 12 -4.14 5.28 10.78
N ARG A 13 -4.74 5.81 9.72
CA ARG A 13 -5.94 6.63 9.78
C ARG A 13 -6.75 6.38 8.53
N ASN A 14 -8.05 6.54 8.64
CA ASN A 14 -8.92 6.38 7.47
C ASN A 14 -9.91 7.54 7.32
N SER A 15 -9.56 8.72 7.84
CA SER A 15 -10.41 9.91 7.72
C SER A 15 -10.71 10.23 6.26
N GLY A 16 -12.00 10.28 5.93
CA GLY A 16 -12.44 10.50 4.55
C GLY A 16 -12.51 9.23 3.72
N TYR A 17 -12.06 8.08 4.24
CA TYR A 17 -12.00 6.82 3.50
C TYR A 17 -12.47 5.64 4.34
N VAL A 18 -13.40 5.87 5.24
CA VAL A 18 -13.88 4.85 6.17
C VAL A 18 -14.43 3.62 5.47
N ALA A 19 -15.07 3.82 4.33
CA ALA A 19 -15.65 2.71 3.56
C ALA A 19 -14.60 1.92 2.78
N SER A 20 -13.43 2.51 2.53
CA SER A 20 -12.40 1.90 1.68
C SER A 20 -11.21 1.39 2.44
N LEU A 21 -10.92 1.95 3.60
CA LEU A 21 -9.71 1.64 4.36
C LEU A 21 -10.04 1.22 5.79
N GLU A 22 -9.31 0.22 6.26
CA GLU A 22 -9.41 -0.23 7.64
C GLU A 22 -8.13 0.14 8.39
N VAL A 23 -8.29 0.81 9.52
CA VAL A 23 -7.16 1.17 10.38
C VAL A 23 -6.49 -0.09 10.91
N ARG A 24 -5.16 -0.09 10.96
CA ARG A 24 -4.31 -1.18 11.42
C ARG A 24 -4.21 -2.35 10.46
N LYS A 25 -4.75 -2.22 9.27
CA LYS A 25 -4.63 -3.25 8.25
C LYS A 25 -3.42 -2.96 7.37
N LEU A 26 -2.77 -4.03 6.91
CA LEU A 26 -1.67 -3.94 5.95
C LEU A 26 -2.23 -3.93 4.53
N TYR A 27 -1.68 -3.04 3.72
CA TYR A 27 -2.05 -2.95 2.31
C TYR A 27 -0.81 -3.00 1.44
N PRO A 28 -0.84 -3.74 0.34
CA PRO A 28 0.26 -3.72 -0.61
C PRO A 28 0.26 -2.40 -1.38
N PHE A 29 1.44 -1.87 -1.64
CA PHE A 29 1.57 -0.66 -2.46
C PHE A 29 2.61 -0.87 -3.55
N ILE A 30 2.55 -0.02 -4.56
CA ILE A 30 3.50 0.00 -5.65
C ILE A 30 4.23 1.33 -5.60
N SER A 31 5.55 1.30 -5.74
CA SER A 31 6.34 2.51 -5.81
C SER A 31 5.94 3.33 -7.04
N ASP A 32 5.59 4.58 -6.84
CA ASP A 32 5.17 5.48 -7.91
C ASP A 32 5.73 6.86 -7.61
N PRO A 33 6.84 7.23 -8.27
CA PRO A 33 7.49 8.51 -7.99
C PRO A 33 6.59 9.73 -8.21
N ASP A 34 5.71 9.67 -9.19
CA ASP A 34 4.78 10.78 -9.45
C ASP A 34 3.77 10.92 -8.31
N ALA A 35 3.25 9.80 -7.84
CA ALA A 35 2.32 9.83 -6.71
C ALA A 35 3.04 10.35 -5.46
N GLU A 36 4.25 9.87 -5.22
CA GLU A 36 5.02 10.27 -4.03
C GLU A 36 5.33 11.77 -4.07
N ALA A 37 5.62 12.30 -5.24
CA ALA A 37 5.88 13.74 -5.39
C ALA A 37 4.65 14.58 -5.03
N ASN A 38 3.46 14.00 -5.10
CA ASN A 38 2.21 14.66 -4.74
C ASN A 38 1.67 14.21 -3.39
N ASN A 39 2.50 13.60 -2.57
CA ASN A 39 2.13 13.11 -1.23
C ASN A 39 1.01 12.07 -1.28
N LEU A 40 0.99 11.26 -2.32
CA LEU A 40 0.04 10.18 -2.50
C LEU A 40 0.77 8.84 -2.48
N ILE A 41 0.04 7.78 -2.17
CA ILE A 41 0.57 6.43 -2.21
C ILE A 41 -0.35 5.58 -3.10
N ARG A 42 0.23 4.76 -3.97
CA ARG A 42 -0.53 3.90 -4.87
C ARG A 42 -0.72 2.54 -4.21
N MET A 43 -1.95 2.26 -3.81
CA MET A 43 -2.31 1.00 -3.17
C MET A 43 -2.91 0.04 -4.17
N VAL A 44 -2.71 -1.24 -3.95
CA VAL A 44 -3.29 -2.30 -4.79
C VAL A 44 -4.32 -3.04 -3.96
N ASP A 45 -5.55 -3.13 -4.46
CA ASP A 45 -6.60 -3.86 -3.76
C ASP A 45 -6.63 -5.33 -4.19
N GLU A 46 -7.56 -6.08 -3.62
CA GLU A 46 -7.68 -7.52 -3.87
C GLU A 46 -8.05 -7.87 -5.31
N SER A 47 -8.68 -6.93 -6.01
CA SER A 47 -9.04 -7.15 -7.41
C SER A 47 -7.94 -6.77 -8.38
N SER A 48 -6.75 -6.46 -7.86
CA SER A 48 -5.59 -6.01 -8.62
C SER A 48 -5.75 -4.62 -9.23
N GLU A 49 -6.75 -3.90 -8.81
CA GLU A 49 -6.91 -2.49 -9.17
C GLU A 49 -6.09 -1.64 -8.22
N ASP A 50 -5.55 -0.56 -8.72
CA ASP A 50 -4.77 0.36 -7.91
C ASP A 50 -5.49 1.68 -7.75
N ASP A 51 -5.35 2.28 -6.57
CA ASP A 51 -5.94 3.56 -6.24
C ASP A 51 -4.91 4.42 -5.52
N LEU A 52 -5.07 5.72 -5.64
CA LEU A 52 -4.22 6.67 -4.96
C LEU A 52 -4.91 7.18 -3.69
N TYR A 53 -4.16 7.19 -2.60
CA TYR A 53 -4.63 7.70 -1.31
C TYR A 53 -3.61 8.67 -0.75
N PRO A 54 -4.02 9.57 0.16
CA PRO A 54 -3.04 10.42 0.83
C PRO A 54 -2.01 9.59 1.59
N ALA A 55 -0.74 9.84 1.33
CA ALA A 55 0.33 9.06 1.94
C ALA A 55 0.35 9.20 3.47
N ARG A 56 -0.15 10.32 3.99
CA ARG A 56 -0.19 10.56 5.44
C ARG A 56 -1.06 9.57 6.20
N LEU A 57 -1.94 8.85 5.50
CA LEU A 57 -2.82 7.86 6.13
C LEU A 57 -2.10 6.53 6.40
N PHE A 58 -0.91 6.37 5.85
CA PHE A 58 -0.19 5.10 5.89
C PHE A 58 1.23 5.28 6.38
N ARG A 59 1.81 4.16 6.81
CA ARG A 59 3.23 4.09 7.08
C ARG A 59 3.80 2.89 6.36
N LYS A 60 4.80 3.12 5.52
CA LYS A 60 5.49 2.03 4.81
C LYS A 60 6.29 1.20 5.80
N LEU A 61 6.26 -0.10 5.62
CA LEU A 61 6.95 -1.04 6.50
C LEU A 61 7.99 -1.83 5.72
N ALA A 62 9.14 -2.03 6.34
CA ALA A 62 10.16 -2.91 5.81
C ALA A 62 9.94 -4.29 6.43
N LEU A 63 9.34 -5.21 5.66
CA LEU A 63 9.06 -6.56 6.14
C LEU A 63 10.12 -7.53 5.63
N PRO A 64 10.45 -8.57 6.40
CA PRO A 64 11.31 -9.65 5.91
C PRO A 64 10.75 -10.29 4.65
N SER A 65 11.63 -10.80 3.79
CA SER A 65 11.24 -11.35 2.49
C SER A 65 10.24 -12.49 2.61
N ASP A 66 10.39 -13.35 3.59
CA ASP A 66 9.49 -14.49 3.79
C ASP A 66 8.09 -14.03 4.17
N ILE A 67 7.99 -12.97 4.98
CA ILE A 67 6.68 -12.42 5.36
C ILE A 67 6.04 -11.73 4.16
N GLN A 68 6.80 -10.97 3.40
CA GLN A 68 6.28 -10.34 2.19
C GLN A 68 5.74 -11.38 1.22
N ARG A 69 6.47 -12.47 1.06
CA ARG A 69 6.06 -13.56 0.18
C ARG A 69 4.77 -14.21 0.66
N ALA A 70 4.68 -14.47 1.96
CA ALA A 70 3.49 -15.07 2.54
C ALA A 70 2.25 -14.19 2.35
N LEU A 71 2.42 -12.87 2.46
CA LEU A 71 1.30 -11.93 2.28
C LEU A 71 0.85 -11.79 0.83
N ARG A 72 1.74 -12.10 -0.12
CA ARG A 72 1.40 -11.99 -1.55
C ARG A 72 0.79 -13.26 -2.12
N LEU A 73 1.08 -14.40 -1.49
CA LEU A 73 0.60 -15.66 -2.01
C LEU A 73 -0.89 -15.80 -1.72
N PRO A 74 -1.66 -16.29 -2.69
CA PRO A 74 -3.06 -16.61 -2.42
C PRO A 74 -3.10 -17.78 -1.44
N SER A 75 -4.02 -17.69 -0.53
CA SER A 75 -4.21 -18.73 0.47
C SER A 75 -4.83 -19.98 -0.12
#